data_67e8f2e1ccb18e952a44980d6372f744
#
_entry.id   67e8f2e1ccb18e952a44980d6372f744
#
_cell.length_a   1.000
_cell.length_b   1.000
_cell.length_c   1.000
_cell.angle_alpha   90.00
_cell.angle_beta   90.00
_cell.angle_gamma   90.00
#
_symmetry.space_group_name_H-M   'P 1'
#
loop_
_entity.id
_entity.type
_entity.pdbx_description
1 polymer ?
#
loop_
_entity_poly.entity_id
_entity_poly.type
_entity_poly.pdbx_seq_one_letter_code
_entity_poly.pdbx_strand_id
1 'polypeptide(L)'
;TKGVPQGSVVGPILANLFLHYVFDEWMRRNHSNISFERYADDTICHCVSLKQAEFILRAIKKRFAQCKLELNEEKTKIVYCKKNHRDIPYECIQFDFLGYTFRPRRSIDANGEVFLNFSPAISKKARTKIWEAIQNWNSNHWVPMELEDIAKEINPVIQGWINYYGQHNPRILKEVLQHVNDRLVRWGRRKFKGLRKRKTATVHRLGDIALQKPNLFAHWAWGFKPTASERN
;
A
#
# COMPACT_ATOMS: atom_id res chain seq x y z
N THR A 1 -10.08 -11.61 -33.90
CA THR A 1 -9.61 -10.97 -32.63
C THR A 1 -9.87 -11.94 -31.48
N LYS A 2 -8.85 -12.26 -30.72
CA LYS A 2 -8.96 -13.13 -29.53
C LYS A 2 -9.03 -12.24 -28.28
N GLY A 3 -9.91 -12.57 -27.32
CA GLY A 3 -10.04 -11.88 -26.05
C GLY A 3 -11.19 -10.88 -26.00
N VAL A 4 -11.26 -10.12 -24.91
CA VAL A 4 -12.28 -9.09 -24.64
C VAL A 4 -11.61 -7.72 -24.71
N PRO A 5 -12.24 -6.68 -25.31
CA PRO A 5 -11.67 -5.33 -25.36
C PRO A 5 -11.35 -4.80 -23.97
N GLN A 6 -10.22 -4.12 -23.82
CA GLN A 6 -9.91 -3.39 -22.59
C GLN A 6 -10.99 -2.32 -22.32
N GLY A 7 -11.48 -2.25 -21.08
CA GLY A 7 -12.57 -1.34 -20.69
C GLY A 7 -13.97 -1.94 -20.85
N SER A 8 -14.10 -3.19 -21.29
CA SER A 8 -15.40 -3.90 -21.29
C SER A 8 -15.91 -4.09 -19.87
N VAL A 9 -17.18 -3.77 -19.59
CA VAL A 9 -17.83 -3.94 -18.28
C VAL A 9 -17.84 -5.41 -17.84
N VAL A 10 -18.03 -6.35 -18.77
CA VAL A 10 -18.09 -7.80 -18.52
C VAL A 10 -16.70 -8.45 -18.52
N GLY A 11 -15.70 -7.80 -19.11
CA GLY A 11 -14.34 -8.32 -19.26
C GLY A 11 -13.71 -8.85 -17.96
N PRO A 12 -13.69 -8.09 -16.87
CA PRO A 12 -13.13 -8.54 -15.59
C PRO A 12 -13.84 -9.77 -15.01
N ILE A 13 -15.18 -9.88 -15.18
CA ILE A 13 -15.97 -11.02 -14.70
C ILE A 13 -15.60 -12.28 -15.48
N LEU A 14 -15.56 -12.18 -16.82
CA LEU A 14 -15.18 -13.31 -17.70
C LEU A 14 -13.73 -13.74 -17.48
N ALA A 15 -12.81 -12.80 -17.30
CA ALA A 15 -11.42 -13.11 -17.00
C ALA A 15 -11.27 -13.84 -15.65
N ASN A 16 -12.00 -13.39 -14.62
CA ASN A 16 -12.01 -14.06 -13.31
C ASN A 16 -12.65 -15.45 -13.38
N LEU A 17 -13.74 -15.61 -14.10
CA LEU A 17 -14.39 -16.91 -14.29
C LEU A 17 -13.45 -17.87 -15.03
N PHE A 18 -12.78 -17.39 -16.08
CA PHE A 18 -11.82 -18.19 -16.83
C PHE A 18 -10.64 -18.64 -15.95
N LEU A 19 -10.02 -17.72 -15.23
CA LEU A 19 -8.91 -18.02 -14.32
C LEU A 19 -9.35 -18.90 -13.14
N HIS A 20 -10.59 -18.81 -12.70
CA HIS A 20 -11.14 -19.73 -11.70
C HIS A 20 -11.02 -21.19 -12.14
N TYR A 21 -11.38 -21.53 -13.38
CA TYR A 21 -11.26 -22.91 -13.87
C TYR A 21 -9.84 -23.27 -14.34
N VAL A 22 -9.14 -22.31 -14.93
CA VAL A 22 -7.79 -22.55 -15.44
C VAL A 22 -6.78 -22.74 -14.32
N PHE A 23 -6.89 -21.94 -13.27
CA PHE A 23 -5.92 -21.86 -12.18
C PHE A 23 -6.50 -22.36 -10.84
N ASP A 24 -7.55 -21.73 -10.28
CA ASP A 24 -7.98 -21.99 -8.91
C ASP A 24 -8.43 -23.44 -8.73
N GLU A 25 -9.35 -23.92 -9.56
CA GLU A 25 -9.84 -25.30 -9.51
C GLU A 25 -8.76 -26.31 -9.89
N TRP A 26 -7.88 -25.97 -10.83
CA TRP A 26 -6.78 -26.82 -11.20
C TRP A 26 -5.76 -26.96 -10.05
N MET A 27 -5.42 -25.88 -9.35
CA MET A 27 -4.57 -25.91 -8.16
C MET A 27 -5.19 -26.75 -7.05
N ARG A 28 -6.46 -26.56 -6.72
CA ARG A 28 -7.16 -27.31 -5.67
C ARG A 28 -7.16 -28.82 -5.95
N ARG A 29 -7.35 -29.23 -7.21
CA ARG A 29 -7.45 -30.65 -7.59
C ARG A 29 -6.09 -31.34 -7.72
N ASN A 30 -5.07 -30.65 -8.21
CA ASN A 30 -3.80 -31.25 -8.57
C ASN A 30 -2.66 -30.90 -7.60
N HIS A 31 -2.80 -29.83 -6.82
CA HIS A 31 -1.77 -29.28 -5.94
C HIS A 31 -2.37 -28.78 -4.61
N SER A 32 -3.26 -29.56 -4.01
CA SER A 32 -4.00 -29.20 -2.79
C SER A 32 -3.11 -28.91 -1.56
N ASN A 33 -1.86 -29.36 -1.60
CA ASN A 33 -0.84 -29.09 -0.58
C ASN A 33 -0.13 -27.74 -0.73
N ILE A 34 -0.45 -26.96 -1.78
CA ILE A 34 0.11 -25.63 -2.03
C ILE A 34 -1.01 -24.61 -1.90
N SER A 35 -0.99 -23.81 -0.84
CA SER A 35 -1.91 -22.68 -0.69
C SER A 35 -1.52 -21.55 -1.66
N PHE A 36 -2.53 -20.82 -2.11
CA PHE A 36 -2.33 -19.69 -3.02
C PHE A 36 -3.36 -18.58 -2.76
N GLU A 37 -3.01 -17.37 -3.13
CA GLU A 37 -3.90 -16.22 -3.25
C GLU A 37 -3.88 -15.70 -4.68
N ARG A 38 -5.05 -15.36 -5.20
CA ARG A 38 -5.20 -14.74 -6.52
C ARG A 38 -6.10 -13.50 -6.44
N TYR A 39 -5.61 -12.43 -7.03
CA TYR A 39 -6.39 -11.22 -7.28
C TYR A 39 -6.29 -10.86 -8.75
N ALA A 40 -7.37 -11.06 -9.50
CA ALA A 40 -7.39 -10.99 -10.96
C ALA A 40 -6.30 -11.88 -11.59
N ASP A 41 -5.32 -11.30 -12.26
CA ASP A 41 -4.16 -11.98 -12.89
C ASP A 41 -2.95 -12.11 -11.93
N ASP A 42 -2.91 -11.34 -10.85
CA ASP A 42 -1.84 -11.42 -9.86
C ASP A 42 -2.05 -12.64 -8.93
N THR A 43 -1.02 -13.48 -8.80
CA THR A 43 -1.11 -14.73 -8.01
C THR A 43 0.13 -14.94 -7.16
N ILE A 44 -0.06 -15.42 -5.94
CA ILE A 44 1.00 -15.87 -5.02
C ILE A 44 0.76 -17.33 -4.67
N CYS A 45 1.80 -18.17 -4.77
CA CYS A 45 1.78 -19.55 -4.32
C CYS A 45 2.75 -19.74 -3.13
N HIS A 46 2.29 -20.34 -2.05
CA HIS A 46 3.11 -20.56 -0.85
C HIS A 46 3.78 -21.93 -0.91
N CYS A 47 5.10 -21.91 -1.03
CA CYS A 47 5.91 -23.12 -1.14
C CYS A 47 6.82 -23.29 0.08
N VAL A 48 6.98 -24.52 0.54
CA VAL A 48 7.84 -24.85 1.71
C VAL A 48 9.31 -25.03 1.35
N SER A 49 9.63 -25.17 0.05
CA SER A 49 10.99 -25.33 -0.44
C SER A 49 11.18 -24.77 -1.84
N LEU A 50 12.43 -24.48 -2.20
CA LEU A 50 12.78 -24.07 -3.56
C LEU A 50 12.37 -25.10 -4.60
N LYS A 51 12.64 -26.38 -4.34
CA LYS A 51 12.26 -27.48 -5.26
C LYS A 51 10.76 -27.51 -5.53
N GLN A 52 9.94 -27.26 -4.49
CA GLN A 52 8.48 -27.18 -4.66
C GLN A 52 8.09 -25.91 -5.47
N ALA A 53 8.74 -24.77 -5.22
CA ALA A 53 8.47 -23.55 -5.97
C ALA A 53 8.81 -23.69 -7.45
N GLU A 54 9.96 -24.30 -7.77
CA GLU A 54 10.34 -24.60 -9.16
C GLU A 54 9.41 -25.60 -9.84
N PHE A 55 9.00 -26.63 -9.08
CA PHE A 55 8.05 -27.63 -9.59
C PHE A 55 6.71 -26.97 -9.94
N ILE A 56 6.11 -26.20 -9.01
CA ILE A 56 4.81 -25.58 -9.27
C ILE A 56 4.90 -24.53 -10.38
N LEU A 57 5.99 -23.78 -10.46
CA LEU A 57 6.20 -22.81 -11.57
C LEU A 57 6.18 -23.51 -12.94
N ARG A 58 6.87 -24.65 -13.07
CA ARG A 58 6.84 -25.44 -14.32
C ARG A 58 5.45 -26.00 -14.61
N ALA A 59 4.74 -26.47 -13.59
CA ALA A 59 3.39 -27.01 -13.73
C ALA A 59 2.40 -25.92 -14.16
N ILE A 60 2.47 -24.71 -13.59
CA ILE A 60 1.63 -23.56 -13.97
C ILE A 60 1.95 -23.14 -15.41
N LYS A 61 3.22 -23.01 -15.80
CA LYS A 61 3.61 -22.71 -17.19
C LYS A 61 2.98 -23.70 -18.20
N LYS A 62 3.08 -25.00 -17.91
CA LYS A 62 2.47 -26.05 -18.73
C LYS A 62 0.95 -25.93 -18.80
N ARG A 63 0.29 -25.70 -17.68
CA ARG A 63 -1.16 -25.54 -17.59
C ARG A 63 -1.64 -24.32 -18.36
N PHE A 64 -0.97 -23.19 -18.20
CA PHE A 64 -1.33 -21.95 -18.90
C PHE A 64 -1.17 -22.09 -20.41
N ALA A 65 -0.09 -22.69 -20.89
CA ALA A 65 0.11 -22.99 -22.31
C ALA A 65 -1.02 -23.85 -22.90
N GLN A 66 -1.51 -24.86 -22.15
CA GLN A 66 -2.67 -25.67 -22.57
C GLN A 66 -3.95 -24.84 -22.72
N CYS A 67 -4.07 -23.77 -21.92
CA CYS A 67 -5.22 -22.84 -21.93
C CYS A 67 -4.97 -21.60 -22.80
N LYS A 68 -3.90 -21.59 -23.59
CA LYS A 68 -3.48 -20.46 -24.47
C LYS A 68 -3.22 -19.16 -23.66
N LEU A 69 -2.71 -19.30 -22.44
CA LEU A 69 -2.19 -18.24 -21.62
C LEU A 69 -0.67 -18.33 -21.52
N GLU A 70 -0.04 -17.21 -21.24
CA GLU A 70 1.40 -17.11 -21.00
C GLU A 70 1.66 -16.41 -19.67
N LEU A 71 2.68 -16.90 -18.93
CA LEU A 71 3.18 -16.19 -17.75
C LEU A 71 4.07 -15.04 -18.20
N ASN A 72 3.92 -13.89 -17.56
CA ASN A 72 4.87 -12.80 -17.74
C ASN A 72 6.18 -13.15 -17.01
N GLU A 73 7.21 -13.53 -17.74
CA GLU A 73 8.49 -14.00 -17.19
C GLU A 73 9.24 -12.92 -16.39
N GLU A 74 9.14 -11.65 -16.79
CA GLU A 74 9.79 -10.55 -16.07
C GLU A 74 9.17 -10.31 -14.69
N LYS A 75 7.86 -10.54 -14.56
CA LYS A 75 7.12 -10.34 -13.31
C LYS A 75 7.03 -11.59 -12.45
N THR A 76 7.16 -12.78 -13.03
CA THR A 76 7.07 -14.05 -12.32
C THR A 76 8.39 -14.37 -11.64
N LYS A 77 8.38 -14.47 -10.30
CA LYS A 77 9.60 -14.64 -9.49
C LYS A 77 9.38 -15.66 -8.39
N ILE A 78 10.43 -16.43 -8.09
CA ILE A 78 10.51 -17.19 -6.86
C ILE A 78 11.15 -16.28 -5.81
N VAL A 79 10.46 -16.07 -4.69
CA VAL A 79 10.88 -15.16 -3.62
C VAL A 79 11.20 -15.96 -2.37
N TYR A 80 12.37 -15.75 -1.80
CA TYR A 80 12.75 -16.35 -0.53
C TYR A 80 12.26 -15.49 0.64
N CYS A 81 11.32 -16.02 1.42
CA CYS A 81 10.80 -15.40 2.63
C CYS A 81 11.77 -15.61 3.80
N LYS A 82 12.86 -14.82 3.84
CA LYS A 82 13.92 -14.92 4.85
C LYS A 82 13.34 -14.69 6.25
N LYS A 83 13.61 -15.68 7.14
CA LYS A 83 13.41 -15.60 8.59
C LYS A 83 14.76 -15.68 9.31
N ASN A 84 14.78 -15.43 10.62
CA ASN A 84 15.98 -15.54 11.46
C ASN A 84 16.78 -16.83 11.17
N HIS A 85 18.09 -16.75 11.28
CA HIS A 85 19.09 -17.84 11.31
C HIS A 85 19.40 -18.59 9.98
N ARG A 86 18.91 -18.13 8.83
CA ARG A 86 19.34 -18.71 7.55
C ARG A 86 19.87 -17.63 6.62
N ASP A 87 21.19 -17.47 6.55
CA ASP A 87 21.87 -16.64 5.56
C ASP A 87 22.12 -17.43 4.27
N ILE A 88 21.04 -17.75 3.56
CA ILE A 88 21.15 -18.27 2.20
C ILE A 88 21.12 -17.05 1.28
N PRO A 89 22.16 -16.82 0.47
CA PRO A 89 22.15 -15.74 -0.52
C PRO A 89 21.07 -16.05 -1.56
N TYR A 90 20.06 -15.22 -1.64
CA TYR A 90 18.98 -15.31 -2.61
C TYR A 90 18.79 -13.95 -3.25
N GLU A 91 18.70 -13.92 -4.58
CA GLU A 91 18.56 -12.68 -5.34
C GLU A 91 17.23 -11.96 -5.05
N CYS A 92 16.15 -12.71 -4.87
CA CYS A 92 14.82 -12.17 -4.68
C CYS A 92 14.29 -12.47 -3.28
N ILE A 93 14.30 -11.44 -2.40
CA ILE A 93 13.84 -11.53 -1.00
C ILE A 93 12.64 -10.62 -0.73
N GLN A 94 12.02 -10.06 -1.75
CA GLN A 94 10.85 -9.18 -1.63
C GLN A 94 9.98 -9.22 -2.86
N PHE A 95 8.70 -8.91 -2.68
CA PHE A 95 7.75 -8.73 -3.78
C PHE A 95 6.68 -7.69 -3.42
N ASP A 96 6.06 -7.10 -4.43
CA ASP A 96 4.91 -6.23 -4.27
C ASP A 96 3.63 -6.99 -4.63
N PHE A 97 2.60 -6.84 -3.78
CA PHE A 97 1.28 -7.39 -4.02
C PHE A 97 0.20 -6.47 -3.45
N LEU A 98 -0.79 -6.12 -4.24
CA LEU A 98 -1.91 -5.25 -3.87
C LEU A 98 -1.49 -3.94 -3.17
N GLY A 99 -0.44 -3.29 -3.66
CA GLY A 99 0.03 -2.02 -3.11
C GLY A 99 0.88 -2.14 -1.85
N TYR A 100 1.18 -3.36 -1.41
CA TYR A 100 2.10 -3.65 -0.32
C TYR A 100 3.40 -4.25 -0.84
N THR A 101 4.52 -3.93 -0.18
CA THR A 101 5.80 -4.64 -0.33
C THR A 101 5.97 -5.60 0.82
N PHE A 102 6.08 -6.89 0.51
CA PHE A 102 6.43 -7.96 1.44
C PHE A 102 7.94 -8.16 1.41
N ARG A 103 8.59 -8.04 2.56
CA ARG A 103 10.05 -8.22 2.69
C ARG A 103 10.44 -8.54 4.13
N PRO A 104 11.68 -9.04 4.38
CA PRO A 104 12.21 -9.16 5.72
C PRO A 104 12.26 -7.80 6.42
N ARG A 105 11.76 -7.71 7.65
CA ARG A 105 11.78 -6.53 8.51
C ARG A 105 12.15 -6.91 9.93
N ARG A 106 12.91 -6.06 10.60
CA ARG A 106 13.14 -6.21 12.03
C ARG A 106 11.85 -5.93 12.79
N SER A 107 11.48 -6.84 13.65
CA SER A 107 10.35 -6.75 14.57
C SER A 107 10.85 -7.01 15.99
N ILE A 108 10.14 -6.52 16.98
CA ILE A 108 10.46 -6.74 18.39
C ILE A 108 9.31 -7.60 18.94
N ASP A 109 9.63 -8.67 19.66
CA ASP A 109 8.66 -9.53 20.31
C ASP A 109 8.19 -8.94 21.66
N ALA A 110 7.28 -9.64 22.34
CA ALA A 110 6.76 -9.22 23.65
C ALA A 110 7.84 -9.17 24.76
N ASN A 111 8.95 -9.87 24.58
CA ASN A 111 10.09 -9.94 25.50
C ASN A 111 11.14 -8.85 25.20
N GLY A 112 10.96 -8.07 24.13
CA GLY A 112 11.92 -7.06 23.68
C GLY A 112 13.01 -7.61 22.76
N GLU A 113 12.95 -8.89 22.36
CA GLU A 113 13.93 -9.48 21.46
C GLU A 113 13.69 -9.07 20.01
N VAL A 114 14.78 -8.73 19.30
CA VAL A 114 14.73 -8.35 17.89
C VAL A 114 14.76 -9.60 17.02
N PHE A 115 13.76 -9.81 16.21
CA PHE A 115 13.72 -10.89 15.24
C PHE A 115 13.41 -10.39 13.83
N LEU A 116 13.73 -11.20 12.83
CA LEU A 116 13.43 -10.92 11.43
C LEU A 116 12.08 -11.53 11.06
N ASN A 117 11.13 -10.68 10.68
CA ASN A 117 9.81 -11.10 10.22
C ASN A 117 9.62 -10.73 8.74
N PHE A 118 8.99 -11.62 7.97
CA PHE A 118 8.60 -11.33 6.60
C PHE A 118 7.20 -10.71 6.60
N SER A 119 7.14 -9.38 6.53
CA SER A 119 5.90 -8.62 6.77
C SER A 119 5.61 -7.58 5.70
N PRO A 120 4.30 -7.28 5.46
CA PRO A 120 3.88 -6.25 4.52
C PRO A 120 4.10 -4.84 5.08
N ALA A 121 4.28 -3.90 4.17
CA ALA A 121 4.12 -2.47 4.41
C ALA A 121 3.74 -1.80 3.09
N ILE A 122 3.15 -0.61 3.13
CA ILE A 122 2.81 0.16 1.94
C ILE A 122 4.00 0.23 0.97
N SER A 123 3.78 -0.10 -0.30
CA SER A 123 4.83 -0.13 -1.32
C SER A 123 5.30 1.28 -1.71
N LYS A 124 6.52 1.38 -2.25
CA LYS A 124 7.04 2.65 -2.77
C LYS A 124 6.10 3.26 -3.82
N LYS A 125 5.61 2.43 -4.75
CA LYS A 125 4.67 2.84 -5.80
C LYS A 125 3.35 3.39 -5.23
N ALA A 126 2.79 2.73 -4.20
CA ALA A 126 1.58 3.20 -3.54
C ALA A 126 1.82 4.53 -2.78
N ARG A 127 2.96 4.67 -2.09
CA ARG A 127 3.34 5.93 -1.42
C ARG A 127 3.45 7.09 -2.41
N THR A 128 4.09 6.86 -3.55
CA THR A 128 4.21 7.88 -4.61
C THR A 128 2.83 8.29 -5.11
N LYS A 129 1.92 7.34 -5.38
CA LYS A 129 0.54 7.65 -5.79
C LYS A 129 -0.23 8.48 -4.76
N ILE A 130 -0.12 8.15 -3.47
CA ILE A 130 -0.74 8.94 -2.39
C ILE A 130 -0.14 10.34 -2.35
N TRP A 131 1.18 10.44 -2.41
CA TRP A 131 1.88 11.73 -2.43
C TRP A 131 1.43 12.60 -3.63
N GLU A 132 1.37 12.03 -4.83
CA GLU A 132 0.89 12.72 -6.03
C GLU A 132 -0.57 13.18 -5.87
N ALA A 133 -1.45 12.32 -5.34
CA ALA A 133 -2.83 12.69 -5.05
C ALA A 133 -2.90 13.89 -4.10
N ILE A 134 -2.12 13.89 -3.00
CA ILE A 134 -2.02 15.02 -2.07
C ILE A 134 -1.45 16.27 -2.77
N GLN A 135 -0.44 16.12 -3.64
CA GLN A 135 0.13 17.24 -4.37
C GLN A 135 -0.87 17.88 -5.36
N ASN A 136 -1.76 17.08 -5.93
CA ASN A 136 -2.79 17.54 -6.88
C ASN A 136 -3.99 18.23 -6.20
N TRP A 137 -4.12 18.16 -4.86
CA TRP A 137 -5.14 18.94 -4.17
C TRP A 137 -4.91 20.43 -4.38
N ASN A 138 -5.91 21.12 -4.91
CA ASN A 138 -5.82 22.55 -5.24
C ASN A 138 -5.94 23.42 -3.98
N SER A 139 -4.83 23.66 -3.30
CA SER A 139 -4.81 24.51 -2.10
C SER A 139 -5.21 25.98 -2.35
N ASN A 140 -5.31 26.45 -3.61
CA ASN A 140 -5.87 27.76 -3.92
C ASN A 140 -7.39 27.74 -3.81
N HIS A 141 -8.04 26.64 -4.21
CA HIS A 141 -9.48 26.44 -4.03
C HIS A 141 -9.88 26.50 -2.54
N TRP A 142 -9.01 26.06 -1.65
CA TRP A 142 -9.27 26.07 -0.22
C TRP A 142 -9.16 27.44 0.47
N VAL A 143 -8.57 28.47 -0.16
CA VAL A 143 -8.36 29.79 0.47
C VAL A 143 -9.64 30.40 1.06
N PRO A 144 -10.81 30.41 0.38
CA PRO A 144 -12.06 30.89 0.95
C PRO A 144 -12.68 29.94 1.99
N MET A 145 -12.30 28.66 2.01
CA MET A 145 -12.92 27.62 2.83
C MET A 145 -12.44 27.66 4.29
N GLU A 146 -13.29 27.18 5.21
CA GLU A 146 -12.89 26.90 6.59
C GLU A 146 -12.30 25.47 6.70
N LEU A 147 -11.63 25.18 7.84
CA LEU A 147 -11.00 23.87 8.04
C LEU A 147 -12.01 22.71 8.00
N GLU A 148 -13.21 22.96 8.48
CA GLU A 148 -14.32 22.00 8.49
C GLU A 148 -14.76 21.61 7.08
N ASP A 149 -14.75 22.55 6.15
CA ASP A 149 -15.13 22.28 4.77
C ASP A 149 -14.03 21.53 4.03
N ILE A 150 -12.77 21.90 4.25
CA ILE A 150 -11.62 21.16 3.75
C ILE A 150 -11.64 19.73 4.29
N ALA A 151 -11.95 19.56 5.59
CA ALA A 151 -12.02 18.24 6.21
C ALA A 151 -13.09 17.36 5.57
N LYS A 152 -14.27 17.91 5.28
CA LYS A 152 -15.34 17.18 4.56
C LYS A 152 -14.89 16.70 3.18
N GLU A 153 -14.12 17.52 2.47
CA GLU A 153 -13.62 17.20 1.13
C GLU A 153 -12.58 16.08 1.15
N ILE A 154 -11.59 16.13 2.06
CA ILE A 154 -10.43 15.22 2.00
C ILE A 154 -10.50 14.01 2.93
N ASN A 155 -11.30 14.06 4.01
CA ASN A 155 -11.39 12.96 4.97
C ASN A 155 -11.81 11.62 4.36
N PRO A 156 -12.77 11.54 3.42
CA PRO A 156 -13.14 10.26 2.82
C PRO A 156 -11.96 9.57 2.15
N VAL A 157 -11.11 10.33 1.47
CA VAL A 157 -9.92 9.82 0.78
C VAL A 157 -8.85 9.39 1.80
N ILE A 158 -8.56 10.22 2.79
CA ILE A 158 -7.58 9.93 3.85
C ILE A 158 -8.02 8.69 4.64
N GLN A 159 -9.29 8.59 5.00
CA GLN A 159 -9.84 7.44 5.71
C GLN A 159 -9.72 6.16 4.89
N GLY A 160 -9.94 6.22 3.58
CA GLY A 160 -9.70 5.11 2.67
C GLY A 160 -8.25 4.63 2.70
N TRP A 161 -7.28 5.54 2.67
CA TRP A 161 -5.86 5.18 2.80
C TRP A 161 -5.52 4.60 4.16
N ILE A 162 -6.06 5.15 5.25
CA ILE A 162 -5.86 4.64 6.61
C ILE A 162 -6.45 3.24 6.74
N ASN A 163 -7.67 3.03 6.29
CA ASN A 163 -8.34 1.73 6.37
C ASN A 163 -7.59 0.67 5.58
N TYR A 164 -7.07 1.01 4.41
CA TYR A 164 -6.38 0.07 3.56
C TYR A 164 -4.93 -0.16 3.98
N TYR A 165 -4.13 0.90 4.15
CA TYR A 165 -2.69 0.79 4.39
C TYR A 165 -2.30 0.86 5.88
N GLY A 166 -3.19 1.26 6.77
CA GLY A 166 -2.92 1.40 8.20
C GLY A 166 -2.83 0.09 8.96
N GLN A 167 -3.32 -1.01 8.37
CA GLN A 167 -3.34 -2.35 8.99
C GLN A 167 -1.93 -2.91 9.22
N HIS A 168 -0.98 -2.57 8.34
CA HIS A 168 0.36 -3.11 8.37
C HIS A 168 1.40 -2.00 8.35
N ASN A 169 2.27 -1.98 9.37
CA ASN A 169 3.36 -1.01 9.51
C ASN A 169 2.91 0.46 9.38
N PRO A 170 2.04 0.95 10.27
CA PRO A 170 1.42 2.28 10.19
C PRO A 170 2.43 3.43 10.16
N ARG A 171 3.64 3.22 10.69
CA ARG A 171 4.71 4.22 10.73
C ARG A 171 5.07 4.75 9.34
N ILE A 172 5.09 3.86 8.33
CA ILE A 172 5.45 4.27 6.96
C ILE A 172 4.33 5.10 6.33
N LEU A 173 3.06 4.77 6.60
CA LEU A 173 1.93 5.59 6.14
C LEU A 173 1.93 6.97 6.79
N LYS A 174 2.36 7.06 8.07
CA LYS A 174 2.51 8.32 8.80
C LYS A 174 3.36 9.34 8.03
N GLU A 175 4.52 8.91 7.53
CA GLU A 175 5.44 9.76 6.78
C GLU A 175 4.77 10.36 5.54
N VAL A 176 3.90 9.59 4.87
CA VAL A 176 3.16 10.05 3.68
C VAL A 176 2.04 11.02 4.07
N LEU A 177 1.28 10.71 5.13
CA LEU A 177 0.18 11.56 5.59
C LEU A 177 0.66 12.89 6.19
N GLN A 178 1.94 13.02 6.56
CA GLN A 178 2.52 14.30 6.94
C GLN A 178 2.39 15.35 5.83
N HIS A 179 2.39 14.95 4.56
CA HIS A 179 2.17 15.86 3.44
C HIS A 179 0.79 16.49 3.42
N VAL A 180 -0.22 15.89 4.07
CA VAL A 180 -1.54 16.52 4.28
C VAL A 180 -1.39 17.73 5.18
N ASN A 181 -0.65 17.61 6.30
CA ASN A 181 -0.37 18.72 7.19
C ASN A 181 0.42 19.83 6.48
N ASP A 182 1.37 19.48 5.60
CA ASP A 182 2.09 20.46 4.79
C ASP A 182 1.16 21.25 3.84
N ARG A 183 0.12 20.60 3.31
CA ARG A 183 -0.91 21.30 2.50
C ARG A 183 -1.76 22.23 3.35
N LEU A 184 -2.20 21.80 4.54
CA LEU A 184 -2.94 22.63 5.47
C LEU A 184 -2.10 23.85 5.93
N VAL A 185 -0.81 23.69 6.18
CA VAL A 185 0.12 24.78 6.48
C VAL A 185 0.20 25.77 5.31
N ARG A 186 0.30 25.29 4.07
CA ARG A 186 0.29 26.17 2.88
C ARG A 186 -1.01 26.94 2.76
N TRP A 187 -2.17 26.27 2.99
CA TRP A 187 -3.48 26.92 3.02
C TRP A 187 -3.53 28.02 4.08
N GLY A 188 -3.17 27.75 5.34
CA GLY A 188 -3.20 28.74 6.43
C GLY A 188 -2.32 29.95 6.16
N ARG A 189 -1.14 29.76 5.56
CA ARG A 189 -0.26 30.85 5.14
C ARG A 189 -0.81 31.70 3.99
N ARG A 190 -1.68 31.16 3.15
CA ARG A 190 -2.35 31.90 2.07
C ARG A 190 -3.59 32.62 2.56
N LYS A 191 -4.40 31.97 3.39
CA LYS A 191 -5.64 32.52 3.94
C LYS A 191 -5.37 33.68 4.90
N PHE A 192 -4.40 33.54 5.81
CA PHE A 192 -4.15 34.51 6.87
C PHE A 192 -2.91 35.36 6.59
N LYS A 193 -3.10 36.66 6.32
CA LYS A 193 -2.03 37.63 6.01
C LYS A 193 -0.91 37.62 7.08
N GLY A 194 -1.27 37.54 8.37
CA GLY A 194 -0.31 37.48 9.49
C GLY A 194 0.56 36.22 9.55
N LEU A 195 0.17 35.14 8.87
CA LEU A 195 0.90 33.86 8.81
C LEU A 195 1.71 33.67 7.52
N ARG A 196 1.59 34.59 6.54
CA ARG A 196 2.14 34.44 5.18
C ARG A 196 3.63 34.07 5.15
N LYS A 197 4.44 34.67 6.02
CA LYS A 197 5.90 34.41 6.12
C LYS A 197 6.30 33.57 7.34
N ARG A 198 5.34 33.08 8.14
CA ARG A 198 5.57 32.43 9.43
C ARG A 198 5.14 30.95 9.41
N LYS A 199 5.97 30.10 8.78
CA LYS A 199 5.66 28.65 8.64
C LYS A 199 5.49 28.00 10.01
N THR A 200 6.45 28.21 10.93
CA THR A 200 6.44 27.59 12.28
C THR A 200 5.21 28.02 13.07
N ALA A 201 4.88 29.33 13.09
CA ALA A 201 3.67 29.83 13.76
C ALA A 201 2.38 29.20 13.16
N THR A 202 2.35 28.94 11.85
CA THR A 202 1.20 28.25 11.22
C THR A 202 1.11 26.80 11.67
N VAL A 203 2.23 26.10 11.78
CA VAL A 203 2.27 24.71 12.29
C VAL A 203 1.77 24.66 13.73
N HIS A 204 2.26 25.55 14.61
CA HIS A 204 1.79 25.63 16.01
C HIS A 204 0.28 25.89 16.09
N ARG A 205 -0.22 26.88 15.34
CA ARG A 205 -1.66 27.19 15.33
C ARG A 205 -2.51 26.00 14.88
N LEU A 206 -2.08 25.28 13.82
CA LEU A 206 -2.77 24.07 13.39
C LEU A 206 -2.63 22.94 14.43
N GLY A 207 -1.51 22.84 15.12
CA GLY A 207 -1.31 21.93 16.23
C GLY A 207 -2.28 22.18 17.39
N ASP A 208 -2.44 23.44 17.79
CA ASP A 208 -3.40 23.86 18.83
C ASP A 208 -4.85 23.52 18.43
N ILE A 209 -5.21 23.77 17.17
CA ILE A 209 -6.52 23.38 16.64
C ILE A 209 -6.69 21.85 16.67
N ALA A 210 -5.64 21.10 16.31
CA ALA A 210 -5.68 19.64 16.31
C ALA A 210 -5.75 19.05 17.75
N LEU A 211 -5.32 19.79 18.77
CA LEU A 211 -5.53 19.43 20.17
C LEU A 211 -6.97 19.68 20.62
N GLN A 212 -7.56 20.81 20.22
CA GLN A 212 -8.94 21.17 20.53
C GLN A 212 -9.98 20.36 19.76
N LYS A 213 -9.68 20.03 18.48
CA LYS A 213 -10.56 19.27 17.56
C LYS A 213 -9.81 18.06 16.98
N PRO A 214 -9.47 17.05 17.80
CA PRO A 214 -8.63 15.94 17.35
C PRO A 214 -9.26 15.09 16.24
N ASN A 215 -10.58 15.08 16.15
CA ASN A 215 -11.33 14.32 15.14
C ASN A 215 -11.69 15.13 13.88
N LEU A 216 -11.20 16.35 13.75
CA LEU A 216 -11.52 17.19 12.59
C LEU A 216 -10.99 16.57 11.29
N PHE A 217 -9.74 16.12 11.30
CA PHE A 217 -9.17 15.39 10.17
C PHE A 217 -8.91 13.93 10.54
N ALA A 218 -9.19 13.02 9.60
CA ALA A 218 -9.04 11.59 9.79
C ALA A 218 -7.61 11.20 10.24
N HIS A 219 -6.57 11.81 9.68
CA HIS A 219 -5.18 11.55 10.06
C HIS A 219 -4.81 12.15 11.44
N TRP A 220 -5.49 13.22 11.90
CA TRP A 220 -5.32 13.74 13.26
C TRP A 220 -5.94 12.79 14.28
N ALA A 221 -7.15 12.28 14.01
CA ALA A 221 -7.79 11.26 14.83
C ALA A 221 -6.93 10.00 14.95
N TRP A 222 -6.21 9.67 13.87
CA TRP A 222 -5.27 8.53 13.86
C TRP A 222 -3.91 8.87 14.51
N GLY A 223 -3.75 10.05 15.11
CA GLY A 223 -2.58 10.46 15.89
C GLY A 223 -1.51 11.24 15.13
N PHE A 224 -1.79 11.68 13.87
CA PHE A 224 -0.81 12.40 13.02
C PHE A 224 -1.14 13.88 12.92
N LYS A 225 -0.97 14.55 14.05
CA LYS A 225 -1.19 15.99 14.20
C LYS A 225 -0.01 16.80 13.64
N PRO A 226 -0.24 18.07 13.23
CA PRO A 226 0.83 18.99 12.90
C PRO A 226 1.72 19.21 14.12
N THR A 227 3.00 18.87 14.02
CA THR A 227 4.01 19.14 15.05
C THR A 227 5.13 19.94 14.42
N ALA A 228 5.57 21.02 15.06
CA ALA A 228 6.84 21.61 14.73
C ALA A 228 7.92 20.56 15.06
N SER A 229 8.63 20.04 14.06
CA SER A 229 9.80 19.25 14.33
C SER A 229 10.78 20.13 15.09
N GLU A 230 11.08 19.79 16.33
CA GLU A 230 12.26 20.30 17.00
C GLU A 230 13.44 19.90 16.13
N ARG A 231 14.01 20.90 15.47
CA ARG A 231 15.33 20.72 14.83
C ARG A 231 16.32 20.81 15.97
N ASN A 232 16.80 19.67 16.42
CA ASN A 232 18.10 19.59 17.06
C ASN A 232 19.20 19.77 16.01
#